data_0649bd9e4a8fd0354029d4d11c6855fc
#
_entry.id   0649bd9e4a8fd0354029d4d11c6855fc
#
_cell.length_a   1.000
_cell.length_b   1.000
_cell.length_c   1.000
_cell.angle_alpha   90.00
_cell.angle_beta   90.00
_cell.angle_gamma   90.00
#
_symmetry.space_group_name_H-M   'P 1'
#
loop_
_entity.id
_entity.type
_entity.pdbx_description
1 polymer ?
#
loop_
_entity_poly.entity_id
_entity_poly.type
_entity_poly.pdbx_seq_one_letter_code
_entity_poly.pdbx_strand_id
1 'polypeptide(L)'
;MANIRINPQVGLLEALEAAQLLDRRLTATANNLANVDTPGYKADGLAFHEVLMRKVGPRYRKAFKETVPFLRDTQGFLEPTGSPLHLAIVGEGFFKVQTPQGIAYTRAGNFTIDAQRRLVTPQGYPVLANGAPVILDPGMAVGGLVTMEDLKLQVSPDGLLSIDGTEIARLDVVTFDDPTKLKKVGENLYVSDGAQEMMAVNYEVRQGFVEKANVEVIREMVSLIEIHRAFEAVQRSIRAFDEATERLNTATGR
;
A
#
# COMPACT_ATOMS: atom_id res chain seq x y z
N MET A 1 -37.57 6.01 -37.00
CA MET A 1 -36.62 5.04 -36.43
C MET A 1 -35.22 5.63 -36.59
N ALA A 2 -34.59 6.05 -35.51
CA ALA A 2 -33.26 6.63 -35.55
C ALA A 2 -32.25 5.51 -35.81
N ASN A 3 -31.57 5.53 -36.97
CA ASN A 3 -30.44 4.68 -37.26
C ASN A 3 -29.28 4.99 -36.31
N ILE A 4 -29.12 4.24 -35.23
CA ILE A 4 -27.93 4.24 -34.41
C ILE A 4 -26.82 3.64 -35.30
N ARG A 5 -26.05 4.49 -35.95
CA ARG A 5 -24.81 4.06 -36.61
C ARG A 5 -23.80 3.73 -35.49
N ILE A 6 -23.70 2.47 -35.14
CA ILE A 6 -22.63 1.95 -34.27
C ILE A 6 -21.32 2.18 -35.04
N ASN A 7 -20.49 3.08 -34.59
CA ASN A 7 -19.17 3.25 -35.16
C ASN A 7 -18.25 2.16 -34.55
N PRO A 8 -17.80 1.16 -35.34
CA PRO A 8 -17.01 0.05 -34.82
C PRO A 8 -15.69 0.52 -34.16
N GLN A 9 -15.15 1.66 -34.59
CA GLN A 9 -13.95 2.23 -33.99
C GLN A 9 -14.18 2.73 -32.55
N VAL A 10 -15.38 3.20 -32.21
CA VAL A 10 -15.71 3.63 -30.84
C VAL A 10 -15.83 2.42 -29.94
N GLY A 11 -16.49 1.36 -30.39
CA GLY A 11 -16.62 0.11 -29.63
C GLY A 11 -15.27 -0.56 -29.35
N LEU A 12 -14.35 -0.54 -30.31
CA LEU A 12 -12.98 -1.05 -30.12
C LEU A 12 -12.22 -0.22 -29.09
N LEU A 13 -12.33 1.11 -29.14
CA LEU A 13 -11.66 1.98 -28.18
C LEU A 13 -12.17 1.75 -26.75
N GLU A 14 -13.49 1.63 -26.57
CA GLU A 14 -14.11 1.32 -25.28
C GLU A 14 -13.67 -0.07 -24.76
N ALA A 15 -13.54 -1.06 -25.64
CA ALA A 15 -13.06 -2.38 -25.27
C ALA A 15 -11.58 -2.36 -24.84
N LEU A 16 -10.74 -1.57 -25.50
CA LEU A 16 -9.33 -1.37 -25.10
C LEU A 16 -9.20 -0.65 -23.75
N GLU A 17 -10.01 0.38 -23.52
CA GLU A 17 -10.04 1.07 -22.22
C GLU A 17 -10.51 0.11 -21.10
N ALA A 18 -11.51 -0.72 -21.37
CA ALA A 18 -11.97 -1.74 -20.42
C ALA A 18 -10.87 -2.79 -20.15
N ALA A 19 -10.13 -3.23 -21.18
CA ALA A 19 -9.01 -4.16 -21.00
C ALA A 19 -7.91 -3.58 -20.12
N GLN A 20 -7.52 -2.33 -20.35
CA GLN A 20 -6.51 -1.64 -19.51
C GLN A 20 -6.97 -1.50 -18.07
N LEU A 21 -8.25 -1.20 -17.85
CA LEU A 21 -8.81 -1.13 -16.51
C LEU A 21 -8.76 -2.48 -15.79
N LEU A 22 -9.13 -3.56 -16.49
CA LEU A 22 -9.07 -4.91 -15.93
C LEU A 22 -7.64 -5.35 -15.63
N ASP A 23 -6.67 -4.98 -16.47
CA ASP A 23 -5.24 -5.23 -16.24
C ASP A 23 -4.73 -4.56 -14.96
N ARG A 24 -5.09 -3.28 -14.74
CA ARG A 24 -4.76 -2.58 -13.49
C ARG A 24 -5.41 -3.23 -12.27
N ARG A 25 -6.68 -3.65 -12.39
CA ARG A 25 -7.35 -4.39 -11.31
C ARG A 25 -6.69 -5.73 -11.03
N LEU A 26 -6.31 -6.45 -12.07
CA LEU A 26 -5.59 -7.72 -11.96
C LEU A 26 -4.27 -7.54 -11.22
N THR A 27 -3.49 -6.52 -11.61
CA THR A 27 -2.22 -6.19 -10.97
C THR A 27 -2.40 -5.86 -9.48
N ALA A 28 -3.37 -5.01 -9.12
CA ALA A 28 -3.63 -4.66 -7.74
C ALA A 28 -4.08 -5.88 -6.91
N THR A 29 -5.00 -6.70 -7.43
CA THR A 29 -5.48 -7.91 -6.77
C THR A 29 -4.37 -8.95 -6.59
N ALA A 30 -3.51 -9.14 -7.61
CA ALA A 30 -2.37 -10.03 -7.54
C ALA A 30 -1.34 -9.56 -6.51
N ASN A 31 -1.05 -8.26 -6.46
CA ASN A 31 -0.16 -7.68 -5.45
C ASN A 31 -0.73 -7.85 -4.03
N ASN A 32 -2.03 -7.63 -3.84
CA ASN A 32 -2.67 -7.85 -2.56
C ASN A 32 -2.54 -9.30 -2.10
N LEU A 33 -2.82 -10.23 -3.00
CA LEU A 33 -2.74 -11.66 -2.69
C LEU A 33 -1.30 -12.12 -2.40
N ALA A 34 -0.32 -11.63 -3.17
CA ALA A 34 1.08 -11.96 -2.96
C ALA A 34 1.63 -11.45 -1.61
N ASN A 35 1.03 -10.39 -1.05
CA ASN A 35 1.47 -9.76 0.19
C ASN A 35 0.55 -10.02 1.38
N VAL A 36 -0.32 -11.03 1.31
CA VAL A 36 -1.28 -11.33 2.39
C VAL A 36 -0.61 -11.69 3.71
N ASP A 37 0.54 -12.35 3.67
CA ASP A 37 1.32 -12.72 4.86
C ASP A 37 2.40 -11.69 5.23
N THR A 38 2.48 -10.58 4.48
CA THR A 38 3.50 -9.56 4.71
C THR A 38 3.06 -8.62 5.83
N PRO A 39 3.79 -8.55 6.97
CA PRO A 39 3.44 -7.67 8.09
C PRO A 39 3.33 -6.20 7.67
N GLY A 40 2.30 -5.51 8.14
CA GLY A 40 2.09 -4.10 7.88
C GLY A 40 1.72 -3.73 6.43
N TYR A 41 1.47 -4.73 5.58
CA TYR A 41 1.04 -4.46 4.21
C TYR A 41 -0.36 -3.87 4.19
N LYS A 42 -0.53 -2.77 3.48
CA LYS A 42 -1.83 -2.16 3.20
C LYS A 42 -2.26 -2.48 1.77
N ALA A 43 -3.47 -3.00 1.63
CA ALA A 43 -4.01 -3.39 0.33
C ALA A 43 -4.12 -2.21 -0.63
N ASP A 44 -3.84 -2.46 -1.90
CA ASP A 44 -4.10 -1.53 -2.98
C ASP A 44 -5.60 -1.49 -3.28
N GLY A 45 -6.17 -0.29 -3.30
CA GLY A 45 -7.49 -0.02 -3.86
C GLY A 45 -7.35 0.70 -5.20
N LEU A 46 -8.42 0.68 -5.99
CA LEU A 46 -8.52 1.45 -7.23
C LEU A 46 -9.72 2.40 -7.12
N ALA A 47 -9.46 3.69 -7.17
CA ALA A 47 -10.49 4.71 -7.30
C ALA A 47 -10.70 5.07 -8.78
N PHE A 48 -11.95 5.24 -9.15
CA PHE A 48 -12.33 5.64 -10.50
C PHE A 48 -12.69 7.11 -10.49
N HIS A 49 -11.89 7.93 -11.18
CA HIS A 49 -12.22 9.32 -11.43
C HIS A 49 -12.70 9.50 -12.87
N GLU A 50 -13.90 10.07 -13.02
CA GLU A 50 -14.39 10.47 -14.32
C GLU A 50 -13.83 11.87 -14.62
N VAL A 51 -12.82 11.93 -15.48
CA VAL A 51 -12.25 13.20 -15.93
C VAL A 51 -13.09 13.73 -17.08
N LEU A 52 -13.95 14.70 -16.79
CA LEU A 52 -14.69 15.43 -17.81
C LEU A 52 -13.74 16.37 -18.56
N MET A 53 -13.26 15.95 -19.73
CA MET A 53 -12.56 16.89 -20.60
C MET A 53 -13.49 17.97 -21.11
N ARG A 54 -13.14 19.23 -20.79
CA ARG A 54 -13.85 20.42 -21.22
C ARG A 54 -13.88 20.49 -22.75
N LYS A 55 -15.08 20.70 -23.27
CA LYS A 55 -15.48 20.85 -24.65
C LYS A 55 -14.48 21.69 -25.46
N VAL A 56 -13.82 21.08 -26.45
CA VAL A 56 -13.23 21.79 -27.58
C VAL A 56 -14.08 21.44 -28.82
N GLY A 57 -15.05 22.31 -29.14
CA GLY A 57 -15.95 22.17 -30.31
C GLY A 57 -17.26 21.44 -30.04
N PRO A 58 -18.24 21.49 -30.98
CA PRO A 58 -19.63 21.12 -30.73
C PRO A 58 -19.90 19.60 -30.71
N ARG A 59 -18.94 18.69 -30.79
CA ARG A 59 -19.24 17.29 -31.12
C ARG A 59 -18.66 16.17 -30.29
N TYR A 60 -17.78 16.33 -29.27
CA TYR A 60 -17.31 15.18 -28.50
C TYR A 60 -17.14 15.50 -27.02
N ARG A 61 -17.97 14.89 -26.18
CA ARG A 61 -17.69 14.66 -24.77
C ARG A 61 -16.89 13.36 -24.69
N LYS A 62 -15.59 13.42 -24.49
CA LYS A 62 -14.81 12.28 -24.04
C LYS A 62 -14.69 12.38 -22.52
N ALA A 63 -15.41 11.53 -21.81
CA ALA A 63 -15.13 11.23 -20.42
C ALA A 63 -14.03 10.17 -20.40
N PHE A 64 -12.84 10.54 -19.94
CA PHE A 64 -11.81 9.53 -19.61
C PHE A 64 -12.06 9.10 -18.17
N LYS A 65 -12.11 7.79 -17.95
CA LYS A 65 -12.09 7.22 -16.60
C LYS A 65 -10.62 7.02 -16.23
N GLU A 66 -10.12 7.89 -15.39
CA GLU A 66 -8.79 7.70 -14.82
C GLU A 66 -8.90 6.80 -13.59
N THR A 67 -8.03 5.81 -13.53
CA THR A 67 -7.96 4.90 -12.40
C THR A 67 -6.74 5.26 -11.57
N VAL A 68 -6.97 5.73 -10.36
CA VAL A 68 -5.89 6.10 -9.45
C VAL A 68 -5.79 5.01 -8.38
N PRO A 69 -4.62 4.38 -8.22
CA PRO A 69 -4.39 3.49 -7.10
C PRO A 69 -4.36 4.31 -5.81
N PHE A 70 -4.97 3.80 -4.76
CA PHE A 70 -4.92 4.39 -3.43
C PHE A 70 -4.65 3.32 -2.37
N LEU A 71 -4.09 3.74 -1.26
CA LEU A 71 -3.84 2.89 -0.12
C LEU A 71 -5.13 2.68 0.68
N ARG A 72 -5.52 1.43 0.93
CA ARG A 72 -6.59 1.13 1.90
C ARG A 72 -6.02 1.23 3.30
N ASP A 73 -6.31 2.31 3.99
CA ASP A 73 -5.80 2.57 5.34
C ASP A 73 -6.67 1.94 6.46
N THR A 74 -7.27 0.79 6.19
CA THR A 74 -7.91 0.00 7.24
C THR A 74 -6.88 -0.78 8.03
N GLN A 75 -7.07 -0.90 9.35
CA GLN A 75 -6.18 -1.68 10.20
C GLN A 75 -6.30 -3.18 9.89
N GLY A 76 -5.13 -3.86 9.79
CA GLY A 76 -5.04 -5.30 9.69
C GLY A 76 -5.24 -5.99 11.05
N PHE A 77 -5.32 -7.32 11.05
CA PHE A 77 -5.39 -8.08 12.29
C PHE A 77 -4.05 -8.02 13.04
N LEU A 78 -4.13 -7.88 14.36
CA LEU A 78 -2.93 -7.89 15.23
C LEU A 78 -2.62 -9.31 15.67
N GLU A 79 -1.47 -9.83 15.26
CA GLU A 79 -1.02 -11.17 15.60
C GLU A 79 0.02 -11.12 16.73
N PRO A 80 -0.21 -11.84 17.84
CA PRO A 80 0.77 -11.93 18.92
C PRO A 80 1.96 -12.80 18.47
N THR A 81 3.17 -12.26 18.57
CA THR A 81 4.41 -12.96 18.20
C THR A 81 5.28 -13.28 19.41
N GLY A 82 5.08 -12.57 20.53
CA GLY A 82 5.87 -12.72 21.74
C GLY A 82 7.29 -12.11 21.67
N SER A 83 7.72 -11.62 20.50
CA SER A 83 9.02 -10.96 20.36
C SER A 83 8.98 -9.56 20.96
N PRO A 84 9.89 -9.19 21.88
CA PRO A 84 9.92 -7.85 22.47
C PRO A 84 10.28 -6.73 21.47
N LEU A 85 10.83 -7.09 20.30
CA LEU A 85 11.17 -6.15 19.23
C LEU A 85 10.03 -5.92 18.25
N HIS A 86 8.99 -6.75 18.32
CA HIS A 86 7.84 -6.59 17.46
C HIS A 86 6.85 -5.60 18.06
N LEU A 87 6.49 -4.60 17.27
CA LEU A 87 5.63 -3.49 17.68
C LEU A 87 4.49 -3.32 16.69
N ALA A 88 3.28 -3.19 17.18
CA ALA A 88 2.14 -2.88 16.33
C ALA A 88 1.48 -1.57 16.79
N ILE A 89 1.04 -0.76 15.84
CA ILE A 89 0.24 0.43 16.13
C ILE A 89 -1.24 0.04 16.07
N VAL A 90 -1.97 0.30 17.14
CA VAL A 90 -3.44 0.27 17.20
C VAL A 90 -3.93 1.68 16.91
N GLY A 91 -4.86 1.81 15.96
CA GLY A 91 -5.33 3.12 15.53
C GLY A 91 -4.56 3.69 14.35
N GLU A 92 -4.57 5.00 14.19
CA GLU A 92 -3.98 5.69 13.05
C GLU A 92 -2.48 5.96 13.27
N GLY A 93 -1.69 5.90 12.21
CA GLY A 93 -0.30 6.32 12.19
C GLY A 93 0.64 5.32 11.51
N PHE A 94 1.88 5.72 11.35
CA PHE A 94 2.97 4.95 10.75
C PHE A 94 4.24 5.15 11.56
N PHE A 95 5.06 4.12 11.66
CA PHE A 95 6.43 4.26 12.13
C PHE A 95 7.26 5.01 11.10
N LYS A 96 8.12 5.87 11.57
CA LYS A 96 9.05 6.63 10.75
C LYS A 96 10.39 5.92 10.69
N VAL A 97 10.92 5.72 9.48
CA VAL A 97 12.20 5.05 9.25
C VAL A 97 13.08 5.87 8.33
N GLN A 98 14.39 5.71 8.48
CA GLN A 98 15.37 6.40 7.64
C GLN A 98 15.89 5.47 6.57
N THR A 99 15.66 5.82 5.31
CA THR A 99 16.21 5.10 4.14
C THR A 99 17.35 5.90 3.50
N PRO A 100 18.15 5.29 2.61
CA PRO A 100 19.15 6.02 1.83
C PRO A 100 18.56 7.14 0.94
N GLN A 101 17.27 7.01 0.58
CA GLN A 101 16.56 8.00 -0.25
C GLN A 101 15.88 9.10 0.58
N GLY A 102 15.88 8.98 1.90
CA GLY A 102 15.24 9.91 2.82
C GLY A 102 14.32 9.22 3.82
N ILE A 103 13.40 9.98 4.39
CA ILE A 103 12.44 9.48 5.37
C ILE A 103 11.34 8.69 4.64
N ALA A 104 11.05 7.51 5.17
CA ALA A 104 9.93 6.69 4.74
C ALA A 104 9.08 6.27 5.96
N TYR A 105 7.91 5.75 5.70
CA TYR A 105 6.91 5.38 6.69
C TYR A 105 6.53 3.91 6.53
N THR A 106 6.22 3.25 7.63
CA THR A 106 5.82 1.84 7.58
C THR A 106 4.82 1.49 8.68
N ARG A 107 3.97 0.49 8.41
CA ARG A 107 3.16 -0.20 9.41
C ARG A 107 3.77 -1.54 9.83
N ALA A 108 4.82 -1.97 9.12
CA ALA A 108 5.55 -3.18 9.46
C ALA A 108 6.34 -2.98 10.74
N GLY A 109 5.91 -3.63 11.81
CA GLY A 109 6.55 -3.53 13.12
C GLY A 109 7.38 -4.74 13.50
N ASN A 110 7.73 -5.60 12.56
CA ASN A 110 8.61 -6.75 12.76
C ASN A 110 10.09 -6.32 12.76
N PHE A 111 10.43 -5.44 13.70
CA PHE A 111 11.76 -4.86 13.80
C PHE A 111 12.80 -5.89 14.31
N THR A 112 14.05 -5.59 14.04
CA THR A 112 15.23 -6.32 14.49
C THR A 112 16.30 -5.34 14.95
N ILE A 113 17.42 -5.86 15.46
CA ILE A 113 18.54 -5.03 15.93
C ILE A 113 19.74 -5.31 15.02
N ASP A 114 20.39 -4.26 14.56
CA ASP A 114 21.60 -4.36 13.75
C ASP A 114 22.90 -4.47 14.59
N ALA A 115 24.05 -4.61 13.90
CA ALA A 115 25.37 -4.68 14.55
C ALA A 115 25.75 -3.40 15.33
N GLN A 116 25.11 -2.27 15.03
CA GLN A 116 25.28 -1.00 15.72
C GLN A 116 24.27 -0.81 16.85
N ARG A 117 23.53 -1.88 17.21
CA ARG A 117 22.45 -1.88 18.23
C ARG A 117 21.31 -0.90 17.93
N ARG A 118 21.08 -0.60 16.66
CA ARG A 118 19.94 0.22 16.25
C ARG A 118 18.72 -0.67 16.01
N LEU A 119 17.56 -0.17 16.37
CA LEU A 119 16.29 -0.77 16.00
C LEU A 119 16.06 -0.51 14.50
N VAL A 120 15.98 -1.58 13.71
CA VAL A 120 15.89 -1.50 12.24
C VAL A 120 14.76 -2.37 11.70
N THR A 121 14.29 -2.04 10.49
CA THR A 121 13.44 -2.96 9.72
C THR A 121 14.24 -4.19 9.28
N PRO A 122 13.61 -5.28 8.80
CA PRO A 122 14.31 -6.44 8.24
C PRO A 122 15.27 -6.10 7.09
N GLN A 123 15.04 -4.99 6.41
CA GLN A 123 15.89 -4.47 5.32
C GLN A 123 17.07 -3.63 5.83
N GLY A 124 17.14 -3.38 7.15
CA GLY A 124 18.22 -2.63 7.77
C GLY A 124 17.98 -1.11 7.88
N TYR A 125 16.76 -0.63 7.66
CA TYR A 125 16.44 0.80 7.80
C TYR A 125 16.18 1.16 9.25
N PRO A 126 16.92 2.13 9.83
CA PRO A 126 16.72 2.56 11.22
C PRO A 126 15.34 3.15 11.47
N VAL A 127 14.71 2.71 12.56
CA VAL A 127 13.49 3.30 13.09
C VAL A 127 13.83 4.60 13.81
N LEU A 128 13.02 5.63 13.62
CA LEU A 128 13.24 6.93 14.21
C LEU A 128 12.43 7.11 15.50
N ALA A 129 13.06 7.76 16.45
CA ALA A 129 12.47 8.25 17.69
C ALA A 129 13.02 9.65 17.99
N ASN A 130 12.17 10.60 18.27
CA ASN A 130 12.56 12.01 18.45
C ASN A 130 13.42 12.55 17.27
N GLY A 131 13.15 12.09 16.05
CA GLY A 131 13.88 12.50 14.84
C GLY A 131 15.25 11.85 14.63
N ALA A 132 15.67 10.92 15.47
CA ALA A 132 16.96 10.23 15.39
C ALA A 132 16.79 8.70 15.39
N PRO A 133 17.76 7.93 14.84
CA PRO A 133 17.73 6.47 14.92
C PRO A 133 17.69 5.98 16.38
N VAL A 134 16.81 5.02 16.65
CA VAL A 134 16.74 4.37 17.97
C VAL A 134 17.96 3.50 18.19
N ILE A 135 18.76 3.81 19.20
CA ILE A 135 19.91 3.02 19.63
C ILE A 135 19.57 2.37 20.97
N LEU A 136 19.58 1.05 20.97
CA LEU A 136 19.31 0.24 22.15
C LEU A 136 20.66 -0.08 22.83
N ASP A 137 21.31 0.95 23.39
CA ASP A 137 22.59 0.77 24.07
C ASP A 137 22.37 0.61 25.59
N PRO A 138 22.69 -0.57 26.17
CA PRO A 138 22.72 -0.75 27.61
C PRO A 138 23.93 -0.05 28.28
N GLY A 139 24.69 0.73 27.51
CA GLY A 139 25.98 1.34 27.92
C GLY A 139 25.97 2.26 29.15
N MET A 140 24.85 2.38 29.85
CA MET A 140 24.79 2.92 31.21
C MET A 140 24.67 1.82 32.28
N ALA A 141 24.52 0.56 31.93
CA ALA A 141 24.56 -0.55 32.85
C ALA A 141 26.00 -1.10 32.91
N VAL A 142 26.60 -0.84 34.01
CA VAL A 142 27.97 -1.20 34.46
C VAL A 142 28.47 -2.55 33.89
N GLY A 143 29.43 -2.50 32.95
CA GLY A 143 30.55 -3.47 32.91
C GLY A 143 30.27 -4.92 32.61
N GLY A 144 29.36 -5.31 31.72
CA GLY A 144 29.14 -6.70 31.32
C GLY A 144 28.79 -6.86 29.82
N LEU A 145 29.21 -7.99 29.22
CA LEU A 145 28.71 -8.46 27.95
C LEU A 145 27.21 -8.80 28.12
N VAL A 146 26.34 -7.80 27.92
CA VAL A 146 24.89 -8.01 27.96
C VAL A 146 24.48 -8.64 26.63
N THR A 147 23.94 -9.84 26.70
CA THR A 147 23.36 -10.50 25.53
C THR A 147 21.99 -9.90 25.21
N MET A 148 21.53 -10.02 23.97
CA MET A 148 20.24 -9.47 23.53
C MET A 148 19.04 -10.05 24.32
N GLU A 149 19.19 -11.22 24.93
CA GLU A 149 18.17 -11.88 25.76
C GLU A 149 18.05 -11.23 27.16
N ASP A 150 19.08 -10.52 27.60
CA ASP A 150 19.10 -9.85 28.91
C ASP A 150 18.51 -8.43 28.86
N LEU A 151 18.30 -7.87 27.66
CA LEU A 151 17.74 -6.54 27.47
C LEU A 151 16.23 -6.56 27.72
N LYS A 152 15.81 -6.05 28.88
CA LYS A 152 14.38 -5.83 29.20
C LYS A 152 13.87 -4.59 28.49
N LEU A 153 13.76 -4.67 27.14
CA LEU A 153 13.11 -3.63 26.35
C LEU A 153 11.62 -3.61 26.68
N GLN A 154 11.12 -2.49 27.09
CA GLN A 154 9.69 -2.24 27.30
C GLN A 154 9.26 -1.04 26.46
N VAL A 155 8.10 -1.18 25.84
CA VAL A 155 7.49 -0.11 25.06
C VAL A 155 6.13 0.20 25.64
N SER A 156 5.95 1.42 26.08
CA SER A 156 4.67 1.87 26.64
C SER A 156 3.65 2.16 25.52
N PRO A 157 2.36 2.20 25.84
CA PRO A 157 1.30 2.43 24.84
C PRO A 157 1.45 3.75 24.07
N ASP A 158 2.10 4.76 24.63
CA ASP A 158 2.39 6.05 24.00
C ASP A 158 3.68 6.04 23.15
N GLY A 159 4.29 4.86 22.96
CA GLY A 159 5.48 4.67 22.14
C GLY A 159 6.79 5.03 22.82
N LEU A 160 6.82 5.20 24.16
CA LEU A 160 8.03 5.44 24.91
C LEU A 160 8.82 4.14 25.11
N LEU A 161 10.06 4.13 24.64
CA LEU A 161 11.00 3.03 24.80
C LEU A 161 11.77 3.15 26.10
N SER A 162 11.84 2.07 26.86
CA SER A 162 12.66 1.97 28.06
C SER A 162 13.45 0.67 28.10
N ILE A 163 14.67 0.71 28.63
CA ILE A 163 15.52 -0.45 28.91
C ILE A 163 15.81 -0.46 30.41
N ASP A 164 15.50 -1.60 31.05
CA ASP A 164 15.71 -1.76 32.50
C ASP A 164 15.09 -0.62 33.35
N GLY A 165 13.96 -0.07 32.87
CA GLY A 165 13.27 1.04 33.54
C GLY A 165 13.84 2.44 33.25
N THR A 166 14.91 2.55 32.46
CA THR A 166 15.44 3.82 31.98
C THR A 166 14.80 4.20 30.64
N GLU A 167 14.17 5.36 30.58
CA GLU A 167 13.60 5.90 29.34
C GLU A 167 14.72 6.28 28.37
N ILE A 168 14.56 5.84 27.10
CA ILE A 168 15.54 6.09 26.04
C ILE A 168 15.01 7.15 25.08
N ALA A 169 13.88 6.87 24.44
CA ALA A 169 13.32 7.73 23.41
C ALA A 169 11.85 7.37 23.16
N ARG A 170 11.11 8.28 22.53
CA ARG A 170 9.74 8.04 22.08
C ARG A 170 9.74 7.80 20.57
N LEU A 171 9.12 6.72 20.13
CA LEU A 171 8.95 6.40 18.72
C LEU A 171 8.21 7.52 17.98
N ASP A 172 8.70 7.86 16.80
CA ASP A 172 8.02 8.80 15.91
C ASP A 172 6.87 8.08 15.21
N VAL A 173 5.66 8.21 15.76
CA VAL A 173 4.43 7.75 15.15
C VAL A 173 3.72 8.95 14.52
N VAL A 174 3.55 8.91 13.21
CA VAL A 174 3.01 10.01 12.42
C VAL A 174 1.79 9.58 11.62
N THR A 175 0.89 10.51 11.39
CA THR A 175 -0.27 10.37 10.51
C THR A 175 -0.22 11.41 9.40
N PHE A 176 -1.16 11.35 8.47
CA PHE A 176 -1.24 12.26 7.32
C PHE A 176 -2.63 12.84 7.20
N ASP A 177 -2.70 14.08 6.73
CA ASP A 177 -3.96 14.76 6.39
C ASP A 177 -4.73 14.01 5.29
N ASP A 178 -4.02 13.42 4.36
CA ASP A 178 -4.57 12.63 3.26
C ASP A 178 -3.73 11.38 2.99
N PRO A 179 -4.08 10.23 3.62
CA PRO A 179 -3.36 8.97 3.42
C PRO A 179 -3.36 8.46 1.97
N THR A 180 -4.29 8.93 1.13
CA THR A 180 -4.35 8.52 -0.29
C THR A 180 -3.18 9.05 -1.11
N LYS A 181 -2.48 10.07 -0.62
CA LYS A 181 -1.26 10.62 -1.21
C LYS A 181 0.02 9.90 -0.79
N LEU A 182 -0.10 8.83 -0.01
CA LEU A 182 1.04 7.98 0.28
C LEU A 182 1.31 7.05 -0.89
N LYS A 183 2.55 7.06 -1.38
CA LYS A 183 3.01 6.17 -2.43
C LYS A 183 3.85 5.03 -1.86
N LYS A 184 3.58 3.81 -2.29
CA LYS A 184 4.42 2.65 -1.99
C LYS A 184 5.74 2.74 -2.76
N VAL A 185 6.86 2.55 -2.07
CA VAL A 185 8.20 2.53 -2.67
C VAL A 185 8.86 1.16 -2.59
N GLY A 186 8.08 0.13 -2.29
CA GLY A 186 8.56 -1.24 -2.06
C GLY A 186 8.80 -1.53 -0.58
N GLU A 187 9.07 -2.82 -0.26
CA GLU A 187 9.48 -3.25 1.09
C GLU A 187 8.55 -2.80 2.24
N ASN A 188 7.26 -2.63 1.97
CA ASN A 188 6.25 -2.07 2.88
C ASN A 188 6.56 -0.66 3.38
N LEU A 189 7.30 0.09 2.59
CA LEU A 189 7.60 1.49 2.84
C LEU A 189 6.69 2.41 2.03
N TYR A 190 6.34 3.52 2.65
CA TYR A 190 5.52 4.57 2.07
C TYR A 190 6.30 5.89 2.07
N VAL A 191 6.10 6.71 1.07
CA VAL A 191 6.57 8.10 1.04
C VAL A 191 5.41 9.03 0.79
N SER A 192 5.45 10.22 1.37
CA SER A 192 4.44 11.24 1.13
C SER A 192 4.65 11.89 -0.25
N ASP A 193 3.59 11.95 -1.05
CA ASP A 193 3.53 12.72 -2.29
C ASP A 193 2.63 13.93 -2.11
N GLY A 194 3.09 14.86 -1.28
CA GLY A 194 2.38 16.10 -0.99
C GLY A 194 1.31 16.01 0.13
N ALA A 195 1.23 14.89 0.88
CA ALA A 195 0.48 14.83 2.13
C ALA A 195 1.29 15.51 3.25
N GLN A 196 0.59 16.25 4.11
CA GLN A 196 1.22 16.89 5.25
C GLN A 196 1.35 15.88 6.42
N GLU A 197 2.59 15.69 6.89
CA GLU A 197 2.89 14.89 8.07
C GLU A 197 2.38 15.59 9.33
N MET A 198 1.71 14.85 10.21
CA MET A 198 1.24 15.29 11.51
C MET A 198 1.61 14.24 12.56
N MET A 199 1.84 14.68 13.79
CA MET A 199 1.99 13.74 14.90
C MET A 199 0.69 12.98 15.11
N ALA A 200 0.77 11.66 15.23
CA ALA A 200 -0.40 10.84 15.56
C ALA A 200 -0.85 11.12 16.99
N VAL A 201 -2.17 11.23 17.20
CA VAL A 201 -2.75 11.51 18.51
C VAL A 201 -3.55 10.33 19.05
N ASN A 202 -4.28 9.65 18.15
CA ASN A 202 -5.15 8.53 18.47
C ASN A 202 -4.49 7.20 18.11
N TYR A 203 -3.46 6.82 18.86
CA TYR A 203 -2.77 5.55 18.64
C TYR A 203 -2.34 4.92 19.95
N GLU A 204 -2.11 3.62 19.92
CA GLU A 204 -1.50 2.83 21.00
C GLU A 204 -0.45 1.91 20.39
N VAL A 205 0.75 1.90 20.93
CA VAL A 205 1.79 0.94 20.53
C VAL A 205 1.66 -0.31 21.39
N ARG A 206 1.55 -1.48 20.74
CA ARG A 206 1.54 -2.79 21.40
C ARG A 206 2.81 -3.55 21.12
N GLN A 207 3.55 -3.83 22.18
CA GLN A 207 4.75 -4.66 22.13
C GLN A 207 4.37 -6.16 22.06
N GLY A 208 5.14 -6.95 21.33
CA GLY A 208 4.91 -8.39 21.15
C GLY A 208 3.89 -8.73 20.07
N PHE A 209 3.43 -7.77 19.30
CA PHE A 209 2.47 -7.93 18.22
C PHE A 209 3.02 -7.41 16.92
N VAL A 210 2.52 -7.94 15.81
CA VAL A 210 2.68 -7.38 14.46
C VAL A 210 1.31 -7.17 13.82
N GLU A 211 1.19 -6.14 13.02
CA GLU A 211 0.01 -5.94 12.19
C GLU A 211 0.13 -6.80 10.93
N LYS A 212 -0.83 -7.68 10.65
CA LYS A 212 -0.93 -8.42 9.40
C LYS A 212 -1.47 -7.55 8.28
N ALA A 213 -1.30 -8.01 7.04
CA ALA A 213 -1.92 -7.38 5.89
C ALA A 213 -3.45 -7.24 6.07
N ASN A 214 -4.01 -6.12 5.64
CA ASN A 214 -5.46 -5.90 5.65
C ASN A 214 -6.14 -6.49 4.39
N VAL A 215 -5.63 -7.64 3.92
CA VAL A 215 -6.08 -8.34 2.72
C VAL A 215 -6.99 -9.50 3.09
N GLU A 216 -8.18 -9.56 2.50
CA GLU A 216 -9.08 -10.71 2.63
C GLU A 216 -8.85 -11.69 1.48
N VAL A 217 -8.09 -12.76 1.72
CA VAL A 217 -7.65 -13.75 0.71
C VAL A 217 -8.80 -14.24 -0.16
N ILE A 218 -9.90 -14.70 0.46
CA ILE A 218 -11.05 -15.26 -0.26
C ILE A 218 -11.68 -14.22 -1.19
N ARG A 219 -11.80 -12.98 -0.72
CA ARG A 219 -12.36 -11.88 -1.52
C ARG A 219 -11.46 -11.53 -2.70
N GLU A 220 -10.14 -11.46 -2.51
CA GLU A 220 -9.19 -11.19 -3.58
C GLU A 220 -9.16 -12.33 -4.61
N MET A 221 -9.26 -13.61 -4.17
CA MET A 221 -9.36 -14.76 -5.08
C MET A 221 -10.64 -14.72 -5.94
N VAL A 222 -11.79 -14.40 -5.34
CA VAL A 222 -13.04 -14.24 -6.08
C VAL A 222 -12.94 -13.09 -7.08
N SER A 223 -12.38 -11.95 -6.65
CA SER A 223 -12.13 -10.80 -7.53
C SER A 223 -11.24 -11.17 -8.72
N LEU A 224 -10.21 -11.98 -8.49
CA LEU A 224 -9.31 -12.45 -9.55
C LEU A 224 -10.05 -13.29 -10.60
N ILE A 225 -10.95 -14.19 -10.18
CA ILE A 225 -11.78 -14.98 -11.08
C ILE A 225 -12.74 -14.09 -11.89
N GLU A 226 -13.36 -13.12 -11.22
CA GLU A 226 -14.27 -12.16 -11.88
C GLU A 226 -13.53 -11.32 -12.92
N ILE A 227 -12.33 -10.82 -12.60
CA ILE A 227 -11.50 -10.04 -13.50
C ILE A 227 -11.12 -10.89 -14.73
N HIS A 228 -10.71 -12.15 -14.52
CA HIS A 228 -10.38 -13.06 -15.62
C HIS A 228 -11.55 -13.29 -16.56
N ARG A 229 -12.74 -13.57 -16.02
CA ARG A 229 -13.96 -13.74 -16.83
C ARG A 229 -14.33 -12.47 -17.60
N ALA A 230 -14.20 -11.31 -16.96
CA ALA A 230 -14.43 -10.03 -17.60
C ALA A 230 -13.42 -9.78 -18.73
N PHE A 231 -12.16 -10.10 -18.51
CA PHE A 231 -11.10 -9.97 -19.52
C PHE A 231 -11.36 -10.86 -20.74
N GLU A 232 -11.76 -12.12 -20.53
CA GLU A 232 -12.17 -13.01 -21.65
C GLU A 232 -13.37 -12.46 -22.41
N ALA A 233 -14.35 -11.84 -21.73
CA ALA A 233 -15.50 -11.23 -22.38
C ALA A 233 -15.07 -10.03 -23.25
N VAL A 234 -14.18 -9.19 -22.76
CA VAL A 234 -13.62 -8.05 -23.51
C VAL A 234 -12.85 -8.54 -24.72
N GLN A 235 -12.03 -9.58 -24.59
CA GLN A 235 -11.29 -10.17 -25.71
C GLN A 235 -12.22 -10.73 -26.79
N ARG A 236 -13.33 -11.39 -26.40
CA ARG A 236 -14.35 -11.85 -27.37
C ARG A 236 -14.99 -10.67 -28.10
N SER A 237 -15.27 -9.57 -27.39
CA SER A 237 -15.82 -8.37 -28.00
C SER A 237 -14.85 -7.74 -29.01
N ILE A 238 -13.56 -7.65 -28.69
CA ILE A 238 -12.52 -7.14 -29.60
C ILE A 238 -12.49 -7.96 -30.88
N ARG A 239 -12.45 -9.31 -30.79
CA ARG A 239 -12.46 -10.19 -31.95
C ARG A 239 -13.72 -10.02 -32.82
N ALA A 240 -14.90 -9.87 -32.18
CA ALA A 240 -16.14 -9.63 -32.90
C ALA A 240 -16.14 -8.29 -33.65
N PHE A 241 -15.51 -7.24 -33.10
CA PHE A 241 -15.32 -5.97 -33.80
C PHE A 241 -14.34 -6.07 -34.96
N ASP A 242 -13.26 -6.83 -34.82
CA ASP A 242 -12.31 -7.08 -35.92
C ASP A 242 -12.97 -7.80 -37.07
N GLU A 243 -13.71 -8.89 -36.80
CA GLU A 243 -14.46 -9.63 -37.81
C GLU A 243 -15.54 -8.77 -38.50
N ALA A 244 -16.25 -7.93 -37.73
CA ALA A 244 -17.24 -7.02 -38.29
C ALA A 244 -16.60 -5.97 -39.21
N THR A 245 -15.43 -5.46 -38.84
CA THR A 245 -14.67 -4.49 -39.63
C THR A 245 -14.15 -5.13 -40.93
N GLU A 246 -13.65 -6.36 -40.89
CA GLU A 246 -13.18 -7.11 -42.03
C GLU A 246 -14.32 -7.36 -43.03
N ARG A 247 -15.51 -7.80 -42.56
CA ARG A 247 -16.70 -7.97 -43.38
C ARG A 247 -17.16 -6.67 -44.04
N LEU A 248 -17.07 -5.55 -43.33
CA LEU A 248 -17.40 -4.24 -43.91
C LEU A 248 -16.41 -3.84 -45.02
N ASN A 249 -15.12 -4.08 -44.81
CA ASN A 249 -14.08 -3.78 -45.79
C ASN A 249 -14.23 -4.64 -47.05
N THR A 250 -14.52 -5.93 -46.89
CA THR A 250 -14.78 -6.84 -48.03
C THR A 250 -16.07 -6.48 -48.79
N ALA A 251 -17.11 -6.05 -48.09
CA ALA A 251 -18.38 -5.63 -48.69
C ALA A 251 -18.28 -4.28 -49.41
N THR A 252 -17.34 -3.41 -49.04
CA THR A 252 -17.12 -2.08 -49.66
C THR A 252 -16.06 -2.09 -50.77
N GLY A 253 -15.48 -3.25 -51.10
CA GLY A 253 -14.58 -3.42 -52.25
C GLY A 253 -13.21 -2.71 -52.10
N ARG A 254 -12.73 -2.54 -50.91
CA ARG A 254 -11.37 -2.07 -50.58
C ARG A 254 -10.56 -3.13 -49.89
#